data_52bbf42fed490ba9d2348bec3394f9dc
#
_entry.id   52bbf42fed490ba9d2348bec3394f9dc
#
_cell.length_a   1.000
_cell.length_b   1.000
_cell.length_c   1.000
_cell.angle_alpha   90.00
_cell.angle_beta   90.00
_cell.angle_gamma   90.00
#
_symmetry.space_group_name_H-M   'P 1'
#
loop_
_entity.id
_entity.type
_entity.pdbx_description
1 polymer ?
#
loop_
_entity_poly.entity_id
_entity_poly.type
_entity_poly.pdbx_seq_one_letter_code
_entity_poly.pdbx_strand_id
1 'polypeptide(L)'
;MGVLERLINIFQNLNKRRKKVYIISFITFVIIMFMTSVHIFNKNLTSAMQSETLDDTLTVLLLGIDSEDFKDSAGELDSTFLVNYNLKTQNCQIISFPRDTLIPYENSNMKLRYIYKTGGETLVKNSIEDMLNNISLDGIIKVNLNGFRKIIDAMGGTDICIEQDMYYDDIEKNLNINFKAGETVHLNGEKAEEFFRWRNNNDTENIYLDDTDRIENQKLLIDKVIEKVMSFSSISNVNEIFKIMKDNVQTDLSLNQIMAYGLSFAKMDKEDIIVTTLKGEIKEVDGISYFLYDKSQIESLDTTYESLESLNALAYKNTIKIKIINCTKIKGLALEAKDKLESLGYSNISVSGTNELNKTEIYFNDEKYKELILKDFGYYKVEKNMPSSFDKDKEYDVVIALGKDYKKVGETK
;
A
#
# COMPACT_ATOMS: atom_id res chain seq x y z
N MET A 1 56.33 -15.62 10.24
CA MET A 1 55.55 -16.18 9.13
C MET A 1 54.17 -16.55 9.61
N GLY A 2 53.14 -15.81 9.20
CA GLY A 2 51.78 -15.98 9.71
C GLY A 2 51.13 -17.27 9.24
N VAL A 3 50.08 -17.71 9.93
CA VAL A 3 49.31 -18.92 9.56
C VAL A 3 48.83 -18.85 8.12
N LEU A 4 48.41 -17.65 7.68
CA LEU A 4 47.94 -17.40 6.30
C LEU A 4 49.05 -17.64 5.24
N GLU A 5 50.27 -17.17 5.48
CA GLU A 5 51.41 -17.40 4.56
C GLU A 5 51.79 -18.88 4.46
N ARG A 6 51.72 -19.65 5.55
CA ARG A 6 51.90 -21.09 5.52
C ARG A 6 50.83 -21.81 4.71
N LEU A 7 49.58 -21.42 4.86
CA LEU A 7 48.46 -21.98 4.06
C LEU A 7 48.59 -21.68 2.57
N ILE A 8 48.98 -20.44 2.21
CA ILE A 8 49.20 -20.03 0.84
C ILE A 8 50.35 -20.84 0.22
N ASN A 9 51.48 -21.03 0.91
CA ASN A 9 52.62 -21.81 0.44
C ASN A 9 52.25 -23.31 0.25
N ILE A 10 51.52 -23.91 1.17
CA ILE A 10 51.00 -25.29 1.04
C ILE A 10 50.11 -25.39 -0.21
N PHE A 11 49.19 -24.45 -0.41
CA PHE A 11 48.28 -24.43 -1.56
C PHE A 11 49.02 -24.25 -2.89
N GLN A 12 50.02 -23.38 -2.95
CA GLN A 12 50.83 -23.15 -4.15
C GLN A 12 51.60 -24.39 -4.60
N ASN A 13 52.06 -25.20 -3.66
CA ASN A 13 52.86 -26.41 -3.92
C ASN A 13 52.03 -27.66 -4.26
N LEU A 14 50.69 -27.58 -4.27
CA LEU A 14 49.83 -28.69 -4.65
C LEU A 14 49.78 -28.86 -6.18
N ASN A 15 49.67 -30.11 -6.65
CA ASN A 15 49.44 -30.39 -8.06
C ASN A 15 48.02 -29.96 -8.49
N LYS A 16 47.81 -29.72 -9.81
CA LYS A 16 46.54 -29.21 -10.35
C LYS A 16 45.29 -30.02 -9.89
N ARG A 17 45.41 -31.33 -9.71
CA ARG A 17 44.27 -32.17 -9.30
C ARG A 17 43.90 -31.94 -7.83
N ARG A 18 44.91 -31.85 -6.97
CA ARG A 18 44.69 -31.54 -5.54
C ARG A 18 44.17 -30.11 -5.32
N LYS A 19 44.68 -29.14 -6.08
CA LYS A 19 44.13 -27.74 -6.05
C LYS A 19 42.65 -27.73 -6.38
N LYS A 20 42.19 -28.45 -7.42
CA LYS A 20 40.77 -28.56 -7.74
C LYS A 20 39.94 -29.17 -6.59
N VAL A 21 40.45 -30.22 -5.96
CA VAL A 21 39.76 -30.85 -4.82
C VAL A 21 39.65 -29.88 -3.64
N TYR A 22 40.69 -29.14 -3.30
CA TYR A 22 40.63 -28.14 -2.21
C TYR A 22 39.69 -26.96 -2.54
N ILE A 23 39.67 -26.47 -3.79
CA ILE A 23 38.74 -25.43 -4.22
C ILE A 23 37.28 -25.91 -4.12
N ILE A 24 36.99 -27.12 -4.62
CA ILE A 24 35.65 -27.72 -4.53
C ILE A 24 35.24 -27.90 -3.06
N SER A 25 36.13 -28.44 -2.23
CA SER A 25 35.90 -28.65 -0.80
C SER A 25 35.64 -27.31 -0.07
N PHE A 26 36.38 -26.25 -0.42
CA PHE A 26 36.18 -24.90 0.13
C PHE A 26 34.85 -24.31 -0.29
N ILE A 27 34.49 -24.41 -1.59
CA ILE A 27 33.19 -23.94 -2.11
C ILE A 27 32.05 -24.72 -1.43
N THR A 28 32.17 -26.05 -1.30
CA THR A 28 31.16 -26.86 -0.62
C THR A 28 31.03 -26.48 0.85
N PHE A 29 32.13 -26.20 1.54
CA PHE A 29 32.13 -25.72 2.93
C PHE A 29 31.44 -24.35 3.05
N VAL A 30 31.72 -23.40 2.15
CA VAL A 30 31.06 -22.09 2.10
C VAL A 30 29.55 -22.22 1.84
N ILE A 31 29.15 -23.10 0.91
CA ILE A 31 27.73 -23.38 0.62
C ILE A 31 27.05 -23.99 1.86
N ILE A 32 27.66 -24.96 2.53
CA ILE A 32 27.11 -25.56 3.75
C ILE A 32 26.99 -24.49 4.87
N MET A 33 28.01 -23.65 5.06
CA MET A 33 28.00 -22.56 6.03
C MET A 33 26.91 -21.54 5.73
N PHE A 34 26.72 -21.22 4.45
CA PHE A 34 25.63 -20.33 4.01
C PHE A 34 24.26 -20.97 4.27
N MET A 35 24.06 -22.25 3.87
CA MET A 35 22.81 -22.97 4.10
C MET A 35 22.49 -23.13 5.60
N THR A 36 23.51 -23.41 6.43
CA THR A 36 23.31 -23.48 7.88
C THR A 36 23.01 -22.13 8.49
N SER A 37 23.62 -21.04 8.01
CA SER A 37 23.31 -19.67 8.45
C SER A 37 21.88 -19.29 8.07
N VAL A 38 21.44 -19.59 6.84
CA VAL A 38 20.05 -19.38 6.41
C VAL A 38 19.07 -20.24 7.21
N HIS A 39 19.43 -21.50 7.50
CA HIS A 39 18.58 -22.38 8.32
C HIS A 39 18.45 -21.89 9.77
N ILE A 40 19.57 -21.45 10.38
CA ILE A 40 19.57 -20.89 11.75
C ILE A 40 18.77 -19.58 11.77
N PHE A 41 18.93 -18.72 10.76
CA PHE A 41 18.18 -17.49 10.62
C PHE A 41 16.68 -17.77 10.50
N ASN A 42 16.26 -18.66 9.58
CA ASN A 42 14.87 -19.07 9.43
C ASN A 42 14.29 -19.70 10.71
N LYS A 43 15.07 -20.52 11.42
CA LYS A 43 14.64 -21.14 12.69
C LYS A 43 14.46 -20.10 13.79
N ASN A 44 15.38 -19.14 13.92
CA ASN A 44 15.29 -18.06 14.90
C ASN A 44 14.10 -17.13 14.58
N LEU A 45 13.87 -16.88 13.29
CA LEU A 45 12.75 -16.12 12.78
C LEU A 45 11.41 -16.79 13.08
N THR A 46 11.31 -18.10 12.79
CA THR A 46 10.11 -18.91 13.09
C THR A 46 9.88 -19.00 14.60
N SER A 47 10.93 -19.07 15.42
CA SER A 47 10.82 -19.08 16.89
C SER A 47 10.38 -17.73 17.43
N ALA A 48 10.83 -16.62 16.87
CA ALA A 48 10.37 -15.28 17.24
C ALA A 48 8.88 -15.08 16.87
N MET A 49 8.46 -15.57 15.72
CA MET A 49 7.04 -15.56 15.31
C MET A 49 6.15 -16.47 16.17
N GLN A 50 6.69 -17.57 16.71
CA GLN A 50 5.95 -18.50 17.58
C GLN A 50 5.89 -18.06 19.04
N SER A 51 6.73 -17.12 19.48
CA SER A 51 6.80 -16.68 20.88
C SER A 51 5.89 -15.50 21.22
N GLU A 52 5.36 -14.80 20.22
CA GLU A 52 4.36 -13.73 20.40
C GLU A 52 3.03 -14.18 19.81
N THR A 53 1.97 -14.05 20.61
CA THR A 53 0.60 -14.12 20.11
C THR A 53 0.34 -12.83 19.33
N LEU A 54 0.45 -12.89 18.00
CA LEU A 54 0.04 -11.78 17.15
C LEU A 54 -1.48 -11.72 17.13
N ASP A 55 -2.01 -10.52 17.25
CA ASP A 55 -3.42 -10.29 17.01
C ASP A 55 -3.76 -10.53 15.53
N ASP A 56 -4.99 -10.91 15.27
CA ASP A 56 -5.46 -11.18 13.91
C ASP A 56 -5.43 -9.93 13.03
N THR A 57 -5.48 -8.75 13.64
CA THR A 57 -5.42 -7.44 12.99
C THR A 57 -4.36 -6.58 13.65
N LEU A 58 -3.74 -5.70 12.86
CA LEU A 58 -2.80 -4.68 13.32
C LEU A 58 -3.26 -3.33 12.76
N THR A 59 -3.62 -2.41 13.65
CA THR A 59 -4.00 -1.04 13.29
C THR A 59 -2.96 -0.07 13.85
N VAL A 60 -2.14 0.50 12.99
CA VAL A 60 -1.04 1.40 13.41
C VAL A 60 -1.07 2.71 12.66
N LEU A 61 -0.58 3.78 13.32
CA LEU A 61 -0.28 5.05 12.68
C LEU A 61 1.18 5.09 12.25
N LEU A 62 1.41 5.37 10.97
CA LEU A 62 2.71 5.71 10.43
C LEU A 62 2.81 7.22 10.28
N LEU A 63 3.72 7.85 11.01
CA LEU A 63 3.92 9.30 11.07
C LEU A 63 5.25 9.68 10.45
N GLY A 64 5.22 10.50 9.41
CA GLY A 64 6.40 11.17 8.84
C GLY A 64 6.60 12.53 9.51
N ILE A 65 7.72 12.68 10.21
CA ILE A 65 8.07 13.91 10.93
C ILE A 65 9.02 14.75 10.08
N ASP A 66 8.66 16.00 9.81
CA ASP A 66 9.51 16.97 9.08
C ASP A 66 10.64 17.47 10.00
N SER A 67 11.57 16.58 10.33
CA SER A 67 12.80 16.87 11.06
C SER A 67 13.88 15.84 10.72
N GLU A 68 15.14 16.23 10.87
CA GLU A 68 16.30 15.38 10.62
C GLU A 68 16.50 14.32 11.72
N ASP A 69 16.12 14.64 12.95
CA ASP A 69 16.18 13.70 14.08
C ASP A 69 14.97 13.90 15.02
N PHE A 70 14.80 12.97 15.96
CA PHE A 70 13.70 13.03 16.94
C PHE A 70 13.99 13.90 18.17
N LYS A 71 15.14 14.57 18.23
CA LYS A 71 15.49 15.48 19.33
C LYS A 71 14.85 16.84 19.14
N ASP A 72 14.54 17.18 17.89
CA ASP A 72 13.80 18.39 17.55
C ASP A 72 12.31 18.17 17.83
N SER A 73 11.84 18.67 18.98
CA SER A 73 10.43 18.67 19.35
C SER A 73 9.56 19.62 18.48
N ALA A 74 10.17 20.35 17.55
CA ALA A 74 9.50 21.31 16.68
C ALA A 74 9.00 20.70 15.37
N GLY A 75 9.25 19.44 15.09
CA GLY A 75 8.83 18.76 13.86
C GLY A 75 7.32 18.75 13.67
N GLU A 76 6.87 19.11 12.47
CA GLU A 76 5.46 18.97 12.05
C GLU A 76 5.22 17.57 11.46
N LEU A 77 3.96 17.13 11.46
CA LEU A 77 3.57 15.94 10.68
C LEU A 77 3.49 16.34 9.19
N ASP A 78 4.38 15.83 8.39
CA ASP A 78 4.32 16.03 6.93
C ASP A 78 3.50 14.93 6.24
N SER A 79 3.45 13.75 6.85
CA SER A 79 2.59 12.65 6.41
C SER A 79 2.02 11.87 7.58
N THR A 80 0.79 11.40 7.43
CA THR A 80 0.09 10.56 8.39
C THR A 80 -0.66 9.48 7.65
N PHE A 81 -0.37 8.21 7.96
CA PHE A 81 -1.04 7.06 7.38
C PHE A 81 -1.59 6.17 8.48
N LEU A 82 -2.83 5.74 8.32
CA LEU A 82 -3.39 4.63 9.07
C LEU A 82 -3.11 3.37 8.26
N VAL A 83 -2.43 2.41 8.87
CA VAL A 83 -2.20 1.09 8.29
C VAL A 83 -3.04 0.09 9.07
N ASN A 84 -3.97 -0.53 8.39
CA ASN A 84 -4.77 -1.60 8.92
C ASN A 84 -4.44 -2.89 8.17
N TYR A 85 -3.88 -3.86 8.87
CA TYR A 85 -3.43 -5.13 8.32
C TYR A 85 -4.15 -6.28 8.99
N ASN A 86 -4.79 -7.13 8.20
CA ASN A 86 -5.42 -8.35 8.66
C ASN A 86 -4.55 -9.56 8.33
N LEU A 87 -4.04 -10.21 9.37
CA LEU A 87 -3.13 -11.35 9.26
C LEU A 87 -3.81 -12.62 8.70
N LYS A 88 -5.11 -12.81 8.99
CA LYS A 88 -5.85 -14.01 8.57
C LYS A 88 -6.25 -13.95 7.09
N THR A 89 -6.78 -12.80 6.68
CA THR A 89 -7.23 -12.61 5.29
C THR A 89 -6.13 -12.13 4.38
N GLN A 90 -4.96 -11.78 4.93
CA GLN A 90 -3.81 -11.24 4.18
C GLN A 90 -4.17 -9.99 3.38
N ASN A 91 -4.99 -9.09 3.98
CA ASN A 91 -5.37 -7.81 3.38
C ASN A 91 -4.75 -6.66 4.13
N CYS A 92 -4.33 -5.62 3.43
CA CYS A 92 -3.82 -4.40 4.04
C CYS A 92 -4.47 -3.16 3.43
N GLN A 93 -4.95 -2.27 4.28
CA GLN A 93 -5.43 -0.96 3.88
C GLN A 93 -4.52 0.12 4.46
N ILE A 94 -4.09 1.03 3.59
CA ILE A 94 -3.28 2.20 3.95
C ILE A 94 -4.08 3.44 3.59
N ILE A 95 -4.41 4.25 4.60
CA ILE A 95 -5.20 5.47 4.42
C ILE A 95 -4.32 6.67 4.72
N SER A 96 -4.08 7.52 3.73
CA SER A 96 -3.39 8.79 3.88
C SER A 96 -4.34 9.86 4.42
N PHE A 97 -3.90 10.57 5.45
CA PHE A 97 -4.62 11.72 6.01
C PHE A 97 -3.98 13.01 5.51
N PRO A 98 -4.72 13.88 4.81
CA PRO A 98 -4.21 15.19 4.44
C PRO A 98 -3.75 15.96 5.68
N ARG A 99 -2.56 16.54 5.63
CA ARG A 99 -1.94 17.19 6.80
C ARG A 99 -2.71 18.42 7.30
N ASP A 100 -3.54 19.03 6.43
CA ASP A 100 -4.38 20.17 6.76
C ASP A 100 -5.78 19.73 7.24
N THR A 101 -5.99 18.43 7.52
CA THR A 101 -7.23 17.91 8.11
C THR A 101 -7.57 18.66 9.39
N LEU A 102 -8.83 19.12 9.47
CA LEU A 102 -9.35 19.78 10.65
C LEU A 102 -9.49 18.81 11.80
N ILE A 103 -8.83 19.11 12.90
CA ILE A 103 -8.92 18.39 14.17
C ILE A 103 -9.48 19.34 15.22
N PRO A 104 -10.59 18.99 15.87
CA PRO A 104 -11.06 19.73 17.04
C PRO A 104 -10.02 19.69 18.17
N TYR A 105 -9.69 20.84 18.74
CA TYR A 105 -8.73 20.91 19.85
C TYR A 105 -9.18 21.98 20.86
N GLU A 106 -9.44 21.56 22.09
CA GLU A 106 -10.00 22.40 23.16
C GLU A 106 -11.26 23.17 22.67
N ASN A 107 -11.23 24.50 22.65
CA ASN A 107 -12.32 25.35 22.16
C ASN A 107 -12.08 25.91 20.74
N SER A 108 -11.17 25.31 19.97
CA SER A 108 -10.75 25.76 18.65
C SER A 108 -10.54 24.60 17.68
N ASN A 109 -10.08 24.92 16.46
CA ASN A 109 -9.70 23.94 15.47
C ASN A 109 -8.20 24.03 15.18
N MET A 110 -7.58 22.89 14.90
CA MET A 110 -6.18 22.79 14.56
C MET A 110 -5.99 21.94 13.31
N LYS A 111 -4.95 22.19 12.53
CA LYS A 111 -4.55 21.30 11.43
C LYS A 111 -3.80 20.08 11.98
N LEU A 112 -4.06 18.91 11.41
CA LEU A 112 -3.41 17.65 11.81
C LEU A 112 -1.89 17.79 11.92
N ARG A 113 -1.24 18.50 10.98
CA ARG A 113 0.21 18.71 10.98
C ARG A 113 0.78 19.33 12.26
N TYR A 114 -0.01 20.12 12.98
CA TYR A 114 0.45 20.82 14.19
C TYR A 114 0.21 20.04 15.48
N ILE A 115 -0.59 18.96 15.42
CA ILE A 115 -1.00 18.19 16.60
C ILE A 115 0.21 17.57 17.31
N TYR A 116 1.16 17.03 16.55
CA TYR A 116 2.36 16.42 17.12
C TYR A 116 3.23 17.43 17.89
N LYS A 117 3.45 18.60 17.30
CA LYS A 117 4.18 19.71 17.91
C LYS A 117 3.50 20.23 19.18
N THR A 118 2.16 20.16 19.22
CA THR A 118 1.34 20.70 20.34
C THR A 118 1.30 19.73 21.53
N GLY A 119 1.10 18.45 21.32
CA GLY A 119 0.90 17.49 22.41
C GLY A 119 1.52 16.10 22.19
N GLY A 120 2.47 16.01 21.25
CA GLY A 120 3.20 14.77 20.97
C GLY A 120 2.34 13.62 20.48
N GLU A 121 2.84 12.41 20.66
CA GLU A 121 2.20 11.17 20.23
C GLU A 121 0.82 10.95 20.84
N THR A 122 0.69 11.25 22.12
CA THR A 122 -0.57 11.04 22.85
C THR A 122 -1.71 11.87 22.25
N LEU A 123 -1.43 13.14 21.91
CA LEU A 123 -2.44 13.98 21.30
C LEU A 123 -2.77 13.52 19.88
N VAL A 124 -1.77 13.09 19.08
CA VAL A 124 -2.00 12.52 17.75
C VAL A 124 -2.87 11.27 17.86
N LYS A 125 -2.50 10.34 18.74
CA LYS A 125 -3.23 9.09 18.94
C LYS A 125 -4.69 9.36 19.29
N ASN A 126 -4.95 10.13 20.33
CA ASN A 126 -6.30 10.44 20.78
C ASN A 126 -7.11 11.15 19.69
N SER A 127 -6.52 12.13 19.01
CA SER A 127 -7.22 12.86 17.94
C SER A 127 -7.62 11.97 16.76
N ILE A 128 -6.77 11.01 16.40
CA ILE A 128 -7.08 10.08 15.32
C ILE A 128 -8.09 9.02 15.79
N GLU A 129 -7.94 8.48 17.00
CA GLU A 129 -8.91 7.54 17.59
C GLU A 129 -10.30 8.18 17.69
N ASP A 130 -10.39 9.43 18.17
CA ASP A 130 -11.65 10.19 18.23
C ASP A 130 -12.24 10.41 16.84
N MET A 131 -11.40 10.77 15.85
CA MET A 131 -11.83 10.99 14.48
C MET A 131 -12.36 9.70 13.85
N LEU A 132 -11.78 8.56 14.23
CA LEU A 132 -12.14 7.22 13.75
C LEU A 132 -13.21 6.54 14.62
N ASN A 133 -14.08 7.26 15.32
CA ASN A 133 -15.12 6.72 16.20
C ASN A 133 -14.57 5.82 17.33
N ASN A 134 -13.46 6.22 17.93
CA ASN A 134 -12.76 5.54 19.02
C ASN A 134 -12.20 4.14 18.64
N ILE A 135 -11.77 3.99 17.40
CA ILE A 135 -10.95 2.85 17.01
C ILE A 135 -9.65 2.88 17.81
N SER A 136 -9.34 1.77 18.48
CA SER A 136 -8.09 1.64 19.22
C SER A 136 -6.91 1.39 18.26
N LEU A 137 -5.85 2.16 18.40
CA LEU A 137 -4.61 1.94 17.68
C LEU A 137 -3.69 1.02 18.48
N ASP A 138 -3.16 -0.02 17.82
CA ASP A 138 -2.22 -0.97 18.42
C ASP A 138 -0.84 -0.36 18.61
N GLY A 139 -0.50 0.66 17.83
CA GLY A 139 0.78 1.35 17.96
C GLY A 139 0.97 2.53 17.03
N ILE A 140 2.11 3.20 17.23
CA ILE A 140 2.58 4.31 16.40
C ILE A 140 3.98 3.99 15.89
N ILE A 141 4.21 4.28 14.61
CA ILE A 141 5.53 4.19 13.98
C ILE A 141 5.88 5.59 13.48
N LYS A 142 6.98 6.16 13.97
CA LYS A 142 7.48 7.46 13.55
C LYS A 142 8.75 7.33 12.75
N VAL A 143 8.80 8.03 11.64
CA VAL A 143 9.97 8.10 10.75
C VAL A 143 10.33 9.56 10.53
N ASN A 144 11.59 9.92 10.73
CA ASN A 144 12.11 11.25 10.38
C ASN A 144 12.70 11.26 8.97
N LEU A 145 13.08 12.45 8.46
CA LEU A 145 13.62 12.59 7.11
C LEU A 145 14.88 11.73 6.88
N ASN A 146 15.80 11.71 7.85
CA ASN A 146 17.01 10.90 7.77
C ASN A 146 16.68 9.39 7.71
N GLY A 147 15.71 8.93 8.49
CA GLY A 147 15.23 7.56 8.47
C GLY A 147 14.59 7.20 7.14
N PHE A 148 13.74 8.08 6.61
CA PHE A 148 13.12 7.90 5.31
C PHE A 148 14.18 7.71 4.21
N ARG A 149 15.16 8.63 4.09
CA ARG A 149 16.24 8.53 3.10
C ARG A 149 16.99 7.21 3.20
N LYS A 150 17.41 6.85 4.41
CA LYS A 150 18.18 5.62 4.65
C LYS A 150 17.39 4.34 4.34
N ILE A 151 16.09 4.32 4.63
CA ILE A 151 15.24 3.17 4.30
C ILE A 151 15.16 3.00 2.78
N ILE A 152 14.91 4.09 2.03
CA ILE A 152 14.89 4.07 0.57
C ILE A 152 16.24 3.60 -0.01
N ASP A 153 17.36 4.12 0.50
CA ASP A 153 18.70 3.73 0.06
C ASP A 153 19.00 2.25 0.33
N ALA A 154 18.64 1.74 1.52
CA ALA A 154 18.81 0.34 1.87
C ALA A 154 17.98 -0.62 1.00
N MET A 155 16.83 -0.15 0.49
CA MET A 155 16.03 -0.86 -0.49
C MET A 155 16.58 -0.75 -1.92
N GLY A 156 17.64 0.04 -2.14
CA GLY A 156 18.24 0.26 -3.45
C GLY A 156 17.45 1.23 -4.32
N GLY A 157 16.71 2.14 -3.73
CA GLY A 157 15.92 3.14 -4.45
C GLY A 157 14.78 2.57 -5.30
N THR A 158 14.12 3.41 -6.08
CA THR A 158 13.06 3.02 -7.01
C THR A 158 13.03 3.91 -8.24
N ASP A 159 12.50 3.40 -9.36
CA ASP A 159 12.38 4.16 -10.60
C ASP A 159 10.96 4.71 -10.74
N ILE A 160 10.85 6.02 -10.98
CA ILE A 160 9.55 6.70 -11.19
C ILE A 160 9.60 7.49 -12.50
N CYS A 161 8.55 7.39 -13.31
CA CYS A 161 8.31 8.25 -14.45
C CYS A 161 7.73 9.57 -13.95
N ILE A 162 8.38 10.68 -14.24
CA ILE A 162 7.93 12.02 -13.84
C ILE A 162 6.85 12.50 -14.80
N GLU A 163 5.67 12.77 -14.30
CA GLU A 163 4.52 13.14 -15.13
C GLU A 163 4.49 14.63 -15.48
N GLN A 164 5.06 15.49 -14.61
CA GLN A 164 5.09 16.94 -14.80
C GLN A 164 6.42 17.54 -14.35
N ASP A 165 6.76 18.73 -14.87
CA ASP A 165 7.96 19.44 -14.45
C ASP A 165 7.87 19.87 -12.98
N MET A 166 8.89 19.54 -12.19
CA MET A 166 8.96 19.86 -10.76
C MET A 166 10.21 20.72 -10.49
N TYR A 167 10.02 22.00 -10.23
CA TYR A 167 11.09 22.95 -9.92
C TYR A 167 10.79 23.70 -8.62
N TYR A 168 11.51 23.37 -7.57
CA TYR A 168 11.34 24.04 -6.30
C TYR A 168 12.69 24.20 -5.60
N ASP A 169 12.98 25.43 -5.18
CA ASP A 169 14.21 25.78 -4.47
C ASP A 169 13.85 26.52 -3.17
N ASP A 170 14.24 25.96 -2.05
CA ASP A 170 14.08 26.51 -0.70
C ASP A 170 15.40 26.43 0.06
N ILE A 171 16.11 27.54 0.06
CA ILE A 171 17.45 27.65 0.69
C ILE A 171 17.37 27.45 2.20
N GLU A 172 16.28 27.88 2.86
CA GLU A 172 16.11 27.78 4.32
C GLU A 172 15.95 26.31 4.74
N LYS A 173 15.30 25.52 3.91
CA LYS A 173 15.09 24.08 4.12
C LYS A 173 16.14 23.20 3.48
N ASN A 174 17.13 23.79 2.81
CA ASN A 174 18.12 23.07 2.00
C ASN A 174 17.44 22.05 1.07
N LEU A 175 16.37 22.45 0.40
CA LEU A 175 15.56 21.61 -0.47
C LEU A 175 15.62 22.18 -1.90
N ASN A 176 16.22 21.41 -2.81
CA ASN A 176 16.29 21.75 -4.23
C ASN A 176 15.70 20.61 -5.06
N ILE A 177 14.55 20.84 -5.67
CA ILE A 177 13.81 19.87 -6.45
C ILE A 177 13.91 20.25 -7.93
N ASN A 178 14.35 19.30 -8.75
CA ASN A 178 14.49 19.49 -10.18
C ASN A 178 14.28 18.16 -10.93
N PHE A 179 13.03 17.94 -11.38
CA PHE A 179 12.64 16.78 -12.20
C PHE A 179 11.94 17.28 -13.46
N LYS A 180 12.19 16.62 -14.60
CA LYS A 180 11.55 16.93 -15.87
C LYS A 180 10.49 15.91 -16.24
N ALA A 181 9.35 16.41 -16.76
CA ALA A 181 8.29 15.59 -17.29
C ALA A 181 8.78 14.64 -18.39
N GLY A 182 8.31 13.41 -18.37
CA GLY A 182 8.64 12.34 -19.32
C GLY A 182 9.95 11.62 -19.04
N GLU A 183 10.76 12.05 -18.06
CA GLU A 183 11.96 11.32 -17.65
C GLU A 183 11.62 10.21 -16.64
N THR A 184 12.29 9.06 -16.77
CA THR A 184 12.30 8.04 -15.71
C THR A 184 13.53 8.28 -14.84
N VAL A 185 13.31 8.61 -13.58
CA VAL A 185 14.35 8.95 -12.62
C VAL A 185 14.48 7.85 -11.58
N HIS A 186 15.73 7.41 -11.36
CA HIS A 186 16.03 6.55 -10.22
C HIS A 186 16.09 7.41 -8.95
N LEU A 187 15.13 7.18 -8.04
CA LEU A 187 15.03 7.88 -6.77
C LEU A 187 15.84 7.10 -5.71
N ASN A 188 16.99 7.60 -5.32
CA ASN A 188 17.65 7.26 -4.07
C ASN A 188 16.95 7.95 -2.90
N GLY A 189 17.42 7.81 -1.68
CA GLY A 189 16.78 8.40 -0.51
C GLY A 189 16.59 9.92 -0.60
N GLU A 190 17.60 10.66 -1.07
CA GLU A 190 17.57 12.11 -1.22
C GLU A 190 16.53 12.53 -2.28
N LYS A 191 16.60 11.96 -3.47
CA LYS A 191 15.64 12.25 -4.53
C LYS A 191 14.22 11.79 -4.23
N ALA A 192 14.08 10.73 -3.46
CA ALA A 192 12.77 10.28 -2.98
C ALA A 192 12.15 11.28 -2.00
N GLU A 193 12.96 11.88 -1.13
CA GLU A 193 12.52 12.99 -0.27
C GLU A 193 12.12 14.21 -1.09
N GLU A 194 12.95 14.64 -2.07
CA GLU A 194 12.62 15.73 -2.97
C GLU A 194 11.27 15.50 -3.67
N PHE A 195 11.07 14.32 -4.26
CA PHE A 195 9.85 13.93 -4.95
C PHE A 195 8.63 13.91 -4.00
N PHE A 196 8.79 13.37 -2.81
CA PHE A 196 7.73 13.25 -1.80
C PHE A 196 7.29 14.60 -1.23
N ARG A 197 8.21 15.58 -1.14
CA ARG A 197 7.98 16.90 -0.57
C ARG A 197 7.53 17.93 -1.59
N TRP A 198 7.68 17.66 -2.89
CA TRP A 198 7.28 18.61 -3.92
C TRP A 198 5.77 18.89 -3.87
N ARG A 199 5.39 20.17 -4.12
CA ARG A 199 4.00 20.64 -4.12
C ARG A 199 3.66 21.47 -5.35
N ASN A 200 4.52 22.42 -5.66
CA ASN A 200 4.35 23.38 -6.74
C ASN A 200 5.72 23.96 -7.12
N ASN A 201 5.78 24.53 -8.29
CA ASN A 201 6.99 25.21 -8.76
C ASN A 201 7.10 26.63 -8.18
N ASN A 202 8.33 27.14 -8.02
CA ASN A 202 8.58 28.49 -7.49
C ASN A 202 7.98 29.62 -8.34
N ASP A 203 7.76 29.39 -9.65
CA ASP A 203 7.24 30.35 -10.62
C ASP A 203 5.70 30.36 -10.71
N THR A 204 5.02 29.48 -10.00
CA THR A 204 3.56 29.48 -9.91
C THR A 204 3.10 30.58 -8.96
N GLU A 205 2.66 31.73 -9.51
CA GLU A 205 2.05 32.81 -8.73
C GLU A 205 0.83 32.28 -7.95
N ASN A 206 0.95 32.23 -6.62
CA ASN A 206 -0.14 32.21 -5.60
C ASN A 206 -1.49 31.54 -5.99
N ILE A 207 -1.46 30.51 -6.77
CA ILE A 207 -2.60 29.63 -6.85
C ILE A 207 -2.50 28.78 -5.56
N TYR A 208 -3.49 28.88 -4.70
CA TYR A 208 -3.74 27.90 -3.65
C TYR A 208 -4.03 26.57 -4.35
N LEU A 209 -2.98 25.98 -4.94
CA LEU A 209 -3.06 24.67 -5.55
C LEU A 209 -3.35 23.70 -4.42
N ASP A 210 -4.40 23.00 -4.61
CA ASP A 210 -4.83 21.85 -3.89
C ASP A 210 -3.61 20.93 -3.67
N ASP A 211 -3.43 20.41 -2.45
CA ASP A 211 -2.39 19.42 -2.13
C ASP A 211 -2.54 18.10 -2.93
N THR A 212 -3.42 18.03 -3.90
CA THR A 212 -3.77 16.85 -4.70
C THR A 212 -2.56 16.25 -5.38
N ASP A 213 -1.77 17.06 -6.11
CA ASP A 213 -0.59 16.57 -6.83
C ASP A 213 0.46 15.97 -5.87
N ARG A 214 0.62 16.59 -4.70
CA ARG A 214 1.52 16.05 -3.68
C ARG A 214 1.01 14.72 -3.13
N ILE A 215 -0.29 14.61 -2.86
CA ILE A 215 -0.92 13.38 -2.37
C ILE A 215 -0.78 12.26 -3.40
N GLU A 216 -0.94 12.56 -4.69
CA GLU A 216 -0.76 11.58 -5.77
C GLU A 216 0.70 11.13 -5.89
N ASN A 217 1.67 12.05 -5.81
CA ASN A 217 3.09 11.72 -5.79
C ASN A 217 3.48 10.88 -4.58
N GLN A 218 2.95 11.22 -3.40
CA GLN A 218 3.17 10.43 -2.18
C GLN A 218 2.61 9.02 -2.34
N LYS A 219 1.40 8.88 -2.88
CA LYS A 219 0.78 7.58 -3.16
C LYS A 219 1.62 6.77 -4.15
N LEU A 220 2.03 7.39 -5.27
CA LEU A 220 2.88 6.73 -6.27
C LEU A 220 4.18 6.20 -5.67
N LEU A 221 4.86 7.01 -4.85
CA LEU A 221 6.09 6.57 -4.18
C LEU A 221 5.82 5.43 -3.19
N ILE A 222 4.74 5.49 -2.42
CA ILE A 222 4.34 4.42 -1.50
C ILE A 222 4.06 3.13 -2.25
N ASP A 223 3.33 3.18 -3.36
CA ASP A 223 3.06 2.02 -4.22
C ASP A 223 4.37 1.39 -4.71
N LYS A 224 5.35 2.21 -5.10
CA LYS A 224 6.68 1.74 -5.53
C LYS A 224 7.50 1.15 -4.39
N VAL A 225 7.42 1.73 -3.20
CA VAL A 225 8.04 1.17 -1.98
C VAL A 225 7.43 -0.18 -1.63
N ILE A 226 6.10 -0.30 -1.68
CA ILE A 226 5.39 -1.56 -1.46
C ILE A 226 5.85 -2.62 -2.48
N GLU A 227 5.86 -2.31 -3.79
CA GLU A 227 6.37 -3.20 -4.83
C GLU A 227 7.79 -3.69 -4.51
N LYS A 228 8.63 -2.78 -4.03
CA LYS A 228 10.01 -3.09 -3.67
C LYS A 228 10.07 -4.01 -2.46
N VAL A 229 9.33 -3.70 -1.39
CA VAL A 229 9.24 -4.55 -0.19
C VAL A 229 8.75 -5.95 -0.53
N MET A 230 7.74 -6.10 -1.37
CA MET A 230 7.20 -7.39 -1.78
C MET A 230 8.15 -8.19 -2.68
N SER A 231 8.96 -7.51 -3.49
CA SER A 231 10.00 -8.16 -4.31
C SER A 231 11.19 -8.68 -3.48
N PHE A 232 11.25 -8.32 -2.21
CA PHE A 232 12.34 -8.64 -1.28
C PHE A 232 12.30 -10.07 -0.70
N SER A 233 11.67 -11.03 -1.34
CA SER A 233 11.71 -12.45 -0.91
C SER A 233 13.14 -13.05 -0.84
N SER A 234 14.17 -12.29 -1.24
CA SER A 234 15.59 -12.64 -1.18
C SER A 234 16.45 -11.55 -0.53
N ILE A 235 16.03 -11.00 0.63
CA ILE A 235 16.74 -9.90 1.27
C ILE A 235 18.10 -10.37 1.83
N SER A 236 19.17 -10.04 1.14
CA SER A 236 20.54 -10.09 1.70
C SER A 236 20.77 -9.01 2.79
N ASN A 237 19.93 -7.97 2.87
CA ASN A 237 20.15 -6.77 3.67
C ASN A 237 19.12 -6.55 4.80
N VAL A 238 18.32 -7.57 5.18
CA VAL A 238 17.34 -7.45 6.29
C VAL A 238 17.98 -6.88 7.56
N ASN A 239 19.17 -7.35 7.90
CA ASN A 239 19.88 -6.89 9.10
C ASN A 239 20.25 -5.40 9.02
N GLU A 240 20.54 -4.89 7.83
CA GLU A 240 20.84 -3.47 7.62
C GLU A 240 19.59 -2.62 7.76
N ILE A 241 18.48 -3.05 7.17
CA ILE A 241 17.17 -2.37 7.33
C ILE A 241 16.78 -2.33 8.81
N PHE A 242 16.91 -3.44 9.54
CA PHE A 242 16.63 -3.45 10.99
C PHE A 242 17.52 -2.51 11.77
N LYS A 243 18.81 -2.41 11.43
CA LYS A 243 19.71 -1.45 12.07
C LYS A 243 19.28 -0.01 11.79
N ILE A 244 18.93 0.30 10.55
CA ILE A 244 18.41 1.61 10.14
C ILE A 244 17.13 1.93 10.90
N MET A 245 16.19 0.98 10.96
CA MET A 245 14.93 1.15 11.69
C MET A 245 15.19 1.44 13.17
N LYS A 246 16.08 0.68 13.83
CA LYS A 246 16.39 0.89 15.24
C LYS A 246 16.94 2.29 15.54
N ASP A 247 17.70 2.86 14.62
CA ASP A 247 18.38 4.15 14.82
C ASP A 247 17.52 5.34 14.35
N ASN A 248 16.55 5.12 13.45
CA ASN A 248 15.83 6.20 12.77
C ASN A 248 14.29 6.06 12.78
N VAL A 249 13.76 5.04 13.43
CA VAL A 249 12.33 4.81 13.64
C VAL A 249 12.06 4.73 15.12
N GLN A 250 11.04 5.44 15.59
CA GLN A 250 10.53 5.30 16.95
C GLN A 250 9.15 4.67 16.91
N THR A 251 8.93 3.70 17.80
CA THR A 251 7.66 2.98 17.87
C THR A 251 7.46 2.37 19.25
N ASP A 252 6.21 2.19 19.63
CA ASP A 252 5.78 1.46 20.82
C ASP A 252 5.55 -0.05 20.54
N LEU A 253 5.63 -0.46 19.26
CA LEU A 253 5.61 -1.89 18.90
C LEU A 253 6.94 -2.57 19.28
N SER A 254 6.86 -3.81 19.74
CA SER A 254 8.05 -4.63 19.95
C SER A 254 8.76 -4.95 18.64
N LEU A 255 10.07 -5.15 18.69
CA LEU A 255 10.84 -5.54 17.51
C LEU A 255 10.31 -6.86 16.90
N ASN A 256 9.86 -7.79 17.74
CA ASN A 256 9.33 -9.07 17.30
C ASN A 256 8.00 -8.89 16.55
N GLN A 257 7.11 -8.02 17.03
CA GLN A 257 5.86 -7.67 16.33
C GLN A 257 6.16 -7.06 14.96
N ILE A 258 7.06 -6.06 14.89
CA ILE A 258 7.45 -5.44 13.63
C ILE A 258 7.99 -6.48 12.65
N MET A 259 8.86 -7.39 13.13
CA MET A 259 9.42 -8.46 12.30
C MET A 259 8.34 -9.43 11.80
N ALA A 260 7.47 -9.87 12.70
CA ALA A 260 6.46 -10.87 12.37
C ALA A 260 5.41 -10.33 11.39
N TYR A 261 4.86 -9.14 11.64
CA TYR A 261 3.93 -8.48 10.74
C TYR A 261 4.60 -8.09 9.41
N GLY A 262 5.84 -7.55 9.45
CA GLY A 262 6.58 -7.17 8.26
C GLY A 262 6.88 -8.35 7.33
N LEU A 263 7.22 -9.52 7.89
CA LEU A 263 7.44 -10.73 7.11
C LEU A 263 6.14 -11.31 6.53
N SER A 264 5.04 -11.18 7.25
CA SER A 264 3.74 -11.58 6.73
C SER A 264 3.29 -10.65 5.62
N PHE A 265 3.44 -9.33 5.82
CA PHE A 265 3.18 -8.32 4.80
C PHE A 265 3.99 -8.54 3.51
N ALA A 266 5.28 -8.88 3.63
CA ALA A 266 6.14 -9.15 2.48
C ALA A 266 5.74 -10.40 1.65
N LYS A 267 4.81 -11.22 2.14
CA LYS A 267 4.29 -12.41 1.45
C LYS A 267 2.92 -12.19 0.81
N MET A 268 2.31 -11.02 1.04
CA MET A 268 1.01 -10.67 0.46
C MET A 268 1.13 -10.53 -1.07
N ASP A 269 0.02 -10.67 -1.76
CA ASP A 269 -0.07 -10.24 -3.14
C ASP A 269 -0.36 -8.72 -3.18
N LYS A 270 0.18 -8.04 -4.19
CA LYS A 270 0.04 -6.57 -4.30
C LYS A 270 -1.43 -6.14 -4.38
N GLU A 271 -2.23 -6.95 -5.00
CA GLU A 271 -3.67 -6.77 -5.18
C GLU A 271 -4.45 -6.74 -3.86
N ASP A 272 -3.87 -7.31 -2.79
CA ASP A 272 -4.46 -7.32 -1.45
C ASP A 272 -4.06 -6.09 -0.62
N ILE A 273 -3.28 -5.18 -1.19
CA ILE A 273 -2.87 -3.91 -0.55
C ILE A 273 -3.58 -2.74 -1.24
N ILE A 274 -4.38 -2.03 -0.46
CA ILE A 274 -5.15 -0.89 -0.93
C ILE A 274 -4.61 0.39 -0.31
N VAL A 275 -4.13 1.31 -1.15
CA VAL A 275 -3.68 2.65 -0.73
C VAL A 275 -4.73 3.67 -1.15
N THR A 276 -5.31 4.36 -0.17
CA THR A 276 -6.33 5.39 -0.38
C THR A 276 -5.99 6.67 0.36
N THR A 277 -6.68 7.75 0.00
CA THR A 277 -6.63 9.02 0.73
C THR A 277 -7.99 9.27 1.39
N LEU A 278 -7.99 9.83 2.57
CA LEU A 278 -9.19 10.27 3.25
C LEU A 278 -9.96 11.24 2.34
N LYS A 279 -11.24 10.96 2.08
CA LYS A 279 -12.11 11.80 1.24
C LYS A 279 -12.55 13.04 2.01
N GLY A 280 -12.73 14.14 1.30
CA GLY A 280 -13.17 15.40 1.90
C GLY A 280 -13.04 16.56 0.93
N GLU A 281 -13.17 17.76 1.47
CA GLU A 281 -13.10 19.00 0.71
C GLU A 281 -12.35 20.07 1.49
N ILE A 282 -11.74 21.01 0.78
CA ILE A 282 -11.08 22.17 1.42
C ILE A 282 -12.14 23.22 1.69
N LYS A 283 -12.24 23.68 2.95
CA LYS A 283 -13.11 24.77 3.37
C LYS A 283 -12.39 25.75 4.29
N GLU A 284 -12.81 26.99 4.22
CA GLU A 284 -12.39 28.02 5.17
C GLU A 284 -13.28 27.99 6.41
N VAL A 285 -12.66 27.88 7.58
CA VAL A 285 -13.30 27.96 8.90
C VAL A 285 -12.57 29.02 9.70
N ASP A 286 -13.26 30.06 10.15
CA ASP A 286 -12.68 31.17 10.91
C ASP A 286 -11.49 31.86 10.23
N GLY A 287 -11.51 31.98 8.90
CA GLY A 287 -10.45 32.59 8.10
C GLY A 287 -9.22 31.68 7.85
N ILE A 288 -9.29 30.42 8.22
CA ILE A 288 -8.23 29.43 8.02
C ILE A 288 -8.73 28.32 7.10
N SER A 289 -7.96 27.97 6.08
CA SER A 289 -8.27 26.86 5.18
C SER A 289 -7.96 25.53 5.85
N TYR A 290 -8.93 24.62 5.88
CA TYR A 290 -8.81 23.26 6.42
C TYR A 290 -9.32 22.25 5.40
N PHE A 291 -8.82 21.02 5.52
CA PHE A 291 -9.41 19.85 4.87
C PHE A 291 -10.48 19.26 5.80
N LEU A 292 -11.73 19.30 5.36
CA LEU A 292 -12.87 18.71 6.06
C LEU A 292 -13.13 17.33 5.49
N TYR A 293 -12.85 16.30 6.29
CA TYR A 293 -13.04 14.92 5.87
C TYR A 293 -14.53 14.51 5.84
N ASP A 294 -14.83 13.56 4.95
CA ASP A 294 -16.16 12.98 4.85
C ASP A 294 -16.38 11.96 5.97
N LYS A 295 -17.24 12.31 6.92
CA LYS A 295 -17.57 11.45 8.06
C LYS A 295 -18.18 10.12 7.65
N SER A 296 -18.90 10.06 6.51
CA SER A 296 -19.49 8.82 6.02
C SER A 296 -18.43 7.78 5.64
N GLN A 297 -17.26 8.24 5.17
CA GLN A 297 -16.13 7.35 4.95
C GLN A 297 -15.59 6.78 6.26
N ILE A 298 -15.51 7.61 7.31
CA ILE A 298 -15.06 7.18 8.65
C ILE A 298 -16.05 6.19 9.26
N GLU A 299 -17.34 6.44 9.16
CA GLU A 299 -18.39 5.51 9.62
C GLU A 299 -18.31 4.17 8.89
N SER A 300 -17.89 4.20 7.64
CA SER A 300 -17.61 2.97 6.87
C SER A 300 -16.29 2.28 7.24
N LEU A 301 -15.39 2.96 7.97
CA LEU A 301 -14.17 2.39 8.55
C LEU A 301 -14.40 1.71 9.91
N ASP A 302 -15.66 1.59 10.35
CA ASP A 302 -15.99 0.93 11.62
C ASP A 302 -15.31 -0.45 11.66
N THR A 303 -14.35 -0.56 12.58
CA THR A 303 -13.25 -1.52 12.60
C THR A 303 -13.65 -2.86 13.20
N THR A 304 -14.91 -3.17 13.26
CA THR A 304 -15.29 -4.56 13.38
C THR A 304 -14.86 -5.30 12.12
N TYR A 305 -14.29 -6.47 12.30
CA TYR A 305 -13.79 -7.39 11.26
C TYR A 305 -14.70 -7.50 10.02
N GLU A 306 -16.02 -7.35 10.20
CA GLU A 306 -17.03 -7.35 9.14
C GLU A 306 -17.01 -6.09 8.27
N SER A 307 -16.63 -4.92 8.80
CA SER A 307 -16.62 -3.67 8.03
C SER A 307 -15.34 -3.47 7.22
N LEU A 308 -14.21 -3.96 7.67
CA LEU A 308 -12.97 -3.98 6.88
C LEU A 308 -13.04 -4.98 5.73
N GLU A 309 -13.64 -6.15 5.95
CA GLU A 309 -13.99 -7.07 4.88
C GLU A 309 -14.94 -6.39 3.86
N SER A 310 -15.88 -5.57 4.33
CA SER A 310 -16.80 -4.83 3.46
C SER A 310 -16.12 -3.68 2.70
N LEU A 311 -15.17 -2.98 3.30
CA LEU A 311 -14.42 -1.88 2.65
C LEU A 311 -13.37 -2.41 1.66
N ASN A 312 -12.65 -3.45 2.03
CA ASN A 312 -11.76 -4.14 1.12
C ASN A 312 -12.54 -4.74 -0.05
N ALA A 313 -13.70 -5.35 0.22
CA ALA A 313 -14.61 -5.81 -0.82
C ALA A 313 -15.12 -4.65 -1.68
N LEU A 314 -15.40 -3.48 -1.12
CA LEU A 314 -15.87 -2.30 -1.86
C LEU A 314 -14.76 -1.71 -2.74
N ALA A 315 -13.56 -1.53 -2.20
CA ALA A 315 -12.41 -1.04 -2.96
C ALA A 315 -11.99 -2.05 -4.05
N TYR A 316 -11.99 -3.33 -3.73
CA TYR A 316 -11.73 -4.42 -4.67
C TYR A 316 -12.79 -4.48 -5.78
N LYS A 317 -14.08 -4.34 -5.45
CA LYS A 317 -15.18 -4.25 -6.41
C LYS A 317 -15.03 -3.09 -7.38
N ASN A 318 -14.48 -1.96 -6.93
CA ASN A 318 -14.22 -0.79 -7.76
C ASN A 318 -13.12 -1.00 -8.81
N THR A 319 -12.22 -1.97 -8.62
CA THR A 319 -11.19 -2.30 -9.61
C THR A 319 -11.69 -3.20 -10.73
N ILE A 320 -12.79 -3.94 -10.51
CA ILE A 320 -13.30 -4.96 -11.44
C ILE A 320 -14.02 -4.30 -12.62
N LYS A 321 -13.50 -4.51 -13.81
CA LYS A 321 -14.14 -4.06 -15.06
C LYS A 321 -15.23 -5.05 -15.48
N ILE A 322 -16.48 -4.65 -15.39
CA ILE A 322 -17.64 -5.50 -15.70
C ILE A 322 -18.33 -5.03 -16.97
N LYS A 323 -18.62 -5.96 -17.87
CA LYS A 323 -19.51 -5.75 -19.01
C LYS A 323 -20.81 -6.48 -18.80
N ILE A 324 -21.94 -5.77 -18.86
CA ILE A 324 -23.27 -6.37 -18.84
C ILE A 324 -23.89 -6.26 -20.22
N ILE A 325 -24.28 -7.39 -20.79
CA ILE A 325 -24.84 -7.48 -22.13
C ILE A 325 -26.29 -7.94 -22.01
N ASN A 326 -27.23 -7.11 -22.44
CA ASN A 326 -28.64 -7.50 -22.52
C ASN A 326 -28.89 -8.39 -23.76
N CYS A 327 -29.01 -9.68 -23.53
CA CYS A 327 -29.33 -10.67 -24.56
C CYS A 327 -30.82 -11.06 -24.51
N THR A 328 -31.69 -10.07 -24.25
CA THR A 328 -33.16 -10.24 -24.23
C THR A 328 -33.86 -9.11 -24.98
N LYS A 329 -35.18 -9.22 -25.14
CA LYS A 329 -36.01 -8.14 -25.69
C LYS A 329 -36.49 -7.14 -24.64
N ILE A 330 -36.15 -7.35 -23.37
CA ILE A 330 -36.59 -6.51 -22.26
C ILE A 330 -35.73 -5.26 -22.23
N LYS A 331 -36.32 -4.10 -22.53
CA LYS A 331 -35.60 -2.82 -22.48
C LYS A 331 -35.21 -2.48 -21.04
N GLY A 332 -34.00 -1.94 -20.88
CA GLY A 332 -33.50 -1.47 -19.58
C GLY A 332 -32.94 -2.56 -18.66
N LEU A 333 -33.03 -3.86 -19.02
CA LEU A 333 -32.62 -4.96 -18.14
C LEU A 333 -31.13 -4.88 -17.73
N ALA A 334 -30.24 -4.49 -18.68
CA ALA A 334 -28.81 -4.33 -18.35
C ALA A 334 -28.54 -3.12 -17.46
N LEU A 335 -29.36 -2.06 -17.56
CA LEU A 335 -29.24 -0.91 -16.64
C LEU A 335 -29.68 -1.29 -15.22
N GLU A 336 -30.79 -2.03 -15.09
CA GLU A 336 -31.25 -2.53 -13.80
C GLU A 336 -30.23 -3.46 -13.13
N ALA A 337 -29.59 -4.33 -13.93
CA ALA A 337 -28.51 -5.19 -13.45
C ALA A 337 -27.26 -4.38 -13.07
N LYS A 338 -26.96 -3.30 -13.79
CA LYS A 338 -25.91 -2.35 -13.44
C LYS A 338 -26.23 -1.65 -12.14
N ASP A 339 -27.43 -1.06 -11.98
CA ASP A 339 -27.85 -0.37 -10.76
C ASP A 339 -27.74 -1.30 -9.53
N LYS A 340 -28.09 -2.58 -9.69
CA LYS A 340 -27.90 -3.60 -8.65
C LYS A 340 -26.44 -3.73 -8.24
N LEU A 341 -25.52 -3.88 -9.21
CA LEU A 341 -24.10 -4.03 -8.90
C LEU A 341 -23.48 -2.72 -8.36
N GLU A 342 -23.93 -1.56 -8.87
CA GLU A 342 -23.50 -0.25 -8.34
C GLU A 342 -23.94 -0.09 -6.87
N SER A 343 -25.14 -0.53 -6.51
CA SER A 343 -25.60 -0.51 -5.10
C SER A 343 -24.77 -1.44 -4.18
N LEU A 344 -24.08 -2.42 -4.77
CA LEU A 344 -23.17 -3.34 -4.07
C LEU A 344 -21.70 -2.87 -4.11
N GLY A 345 -21.44 -1.67 -4.71
CA GLY A 345 -20.14 -1.01 -4.68
C GLY A 345 -19.25 -1.25 -5.91
N TYR A 346 -19.77 -1.77 -7.00
CA TYR A 346 -19.03 -1.83 -8.26
C TYR A 346 -19.19 -0.52 -9.02
N SER A 347 -18.10 0.05 -9.55
CA SER A 347 -18.14 1.33 -10.27
C SER A 347 -17.78 1.23 -11.76
N ASN A 348 -16.97 0.24 -12.14
CA ASN A 348 -16.48 0.08 -13.51
C ASN A 348 -17.40 -0.82 -14.34
N ILE A 349 -18.65 -0.39 -14.57
CA ILE A 349 -19.65 -1.18 -15.26
C ILE A 349 -20.08 -0.55 -16.59
N SER A 350 -19.89 -1.28 -17.67
CA SER A 350 -20.36 -0.94 -19.02
C SER A 350 -21.56 -1.79 -19.40
N VAL A 351 -22.51 -1.21 -20.15
CA VAL A 351 -23.70 -1.92 -20.60
C VAL A 351 -23.82 -1.92 -22.13
N SER A 352 -24.34 -3.01 -22.70
CA SER A 352 -24.67 -3.11 -24.14
C SER A 352 -25.81 -4.09 -24.35
N GLY A 353 -26.20 -4.33 -25.62
CA GLY A 353 -27.18 -5.33 -25.97
C GLY A 353 -26.81 -6.05 -27.28
N THR A 354 -27.20 -7.30 -27.41
CA THR A 354 -26.94 -8.15 -28.58
C THR A 354 -28.02 -9.22 -28.76
N ASN A 355 -27.72 -10.27 -29.53
CA ASN A 355 -28.61 -11.38 -29.82
C ASN A 355 -29.16 -12.08 -28.58
N GLU A 356 -30.38 -12.65 -28.71
CA GLU A 356 -31.07 -13.28 -27.60
C GLU A 356 -30.38 -14.56 -27.10
N LEU A 357 -30.30 -14.66 -25.78
CA LEU A 357 -29.91 -15.86 -25.03
C LEU A 357 -31.09 -16.39 -24.21
N ASN A 358 -31.19 -17.70 -24.07
CA ASN A 358 -32.20 -18.32 -23.21
C ASN A 358 -31.78 -18.33 -21.74
N LYS A 359 -30.50 -18.42 -21.47
CA LYS A 359 -29.92 -18.46 -20.11
C LYS A 359 -28.91 -17.37 -19.94
N THR A 360 -28.87 -16.81 -18.73
CA THR A 360 -27.82 -15.89 -18.29
C THR A 360 -26.51 -16.64 -18.15
N GLU A 361 -25.46 -16.10 -18.73
CA GLU A 361 -24.12 -16.70 -18.75
C GLU A 361 -23.11 -15.69 -18.24
N ILE A 362 -22.16 -16.15 -17.43
CA ILE A 362 -21.10 -15.31 -16.87
C ILE A 362 -19.76 -15.87 -17.34
N TYR A 363 -18.92 -14.98 -17.86
CA TYR A 363 -17.58 -15.26 -18.37
C TYR A 363 -16.56 -14.53 -17.52
N PHE A 364 -15.52 -15.22 -17.07
CA PHE A 364 -14.42 -14.66 -16.29
C PHE A 364 -13.14 -14.70 -17.12
N ASN A 365 -12.54 -13.55 -17.38
CA ASN A 365 -11.19 -13.47 -17.94
C ASN A 365 -10.14 -13.67 -16.84
N ASP A 366 -10.54 -13.41 -15.58
CA ASP A 366 -9.76 -13.73 -14.39
C ASP A 366 -10.65 -14.48 -13.37
N GLU A 367 -10.32 -15.74 -13.12
CA GLU A 367 -11.08 -16.63 -12.21
C GLU A 367 -11.10 -16.15 -10.76
N LYS A 368 -10.19 -15.26 -10.35
CA LYS A 368 -10.14 -14.72 -8.98
C LYS A 368 -11.41 -13.95 -8.59
N TYR A 369 -12.14 -13.39 -9.54
CA TYR A 369 -13.38 -12.65 -9.31
C TYR A 369 -14.64 -13.50 -9.19
N LYS A 370 -14.52 -14.80 -9.45
CA LYS A 370 -15.66 -15.70 -9.62
C LYS A 370 -16.54 -15.83 -8.38
N GLU A 371 -15.95 -16.12 -7.23
CA GLU A 371 -16.72 -16.31 -5.98
C GLU A 371 -17.45 -15.03 -5.60
N LEU A 372 -16.78 -13.87 -5.70
CA LEU A 372 -17.33 -12.58 -5.37
C LEU A 372 -18.53 -12.23 -6.28
N ILE A 373 -18.37 -12.34 -7.59
CA ILE A 373 -19.42 -12.02 -8.55
C ILE A 373 -20.61 -12.98 -8.41
N LEU A 374 -20.37 -14.28 -8.23
CA LEU A 374 -21.46 -15.23 -8.05
C LEU A 374 -22.23 -15.00 -6.74
N LYS A 375 -21.55 -14.59 -5.68
CA LYS A 375 -22.19 -14.21 -4.42
C LYS A 375 -23.08 -12.97 -4.58
N ASP A 376 -22.59 -11.93 -5.26
CA ASP A 376 -23.25 -10.63 -5.34
C ASP A 376 -24.30 -10.55 -6.45
N PHE A 377 -23.99 -11.08 -7.61
CA PHE A 377 -24.88 -11.04 -8.77
C PHE A 377 -25.88 -12.19 -8.78
N GLY A 378 -25.44 -13.40 -8.39
CA GLY A 378 -26.25 -14.62 -8.35
C GLY A 378 -25.54 -15.79 -9.06
N TYR A 379 -25.92 -17.00 -8.65
CA TYR A 379 -25.33 -18.23 -9.17
C TYR A 379 -25.95 -18.60 -10.53
N TYR A 380 -25.51 -17.94 -11.58
CA TYR A 380 -25.84 -18.26 -12.97
C TYR A 380 -24.82 -19.20 -13.59
N LYS A 381 -25.07 -19.62 -14.84
CA LYS A 381 -24.16 -20.50 -15.56
C LYS A 381 -22.82 -19.81 -15.83
N VAL A 382 -21.73 -20.41 -15.36
CA VAL A 382 -20.38 -19.98 -15.68
C VAL A 382 -19.88 -20.75 -16.91
N GLU A 383 -19.45 -20.02 -17.92
CA GLU A 383 -18.89 -20.58 -19.15
C GLU A 383 -17.38 -20.36 -19.21
N LYS A 384 -16.64 -21.41 -19.65
CA LYS A 384 -15.19 -21.37 -19.73
C LYS A 384 -14.65 -20.57 -20.90
N ASN A 385 -15.40 -20.52 -22.00
CA ASN A 385 -14.95 -19.87 -23.23
C ASN A 385 -15.94 -18.79 -23.62
N MET A 386 -15.46 -17.58 -23.74
CA MET A 386 -16.23 -16.47 -24.25
C MET A 386 -16.50 -16.68 -25.77
N PRO A 387 -17.74 -16.59 -26.23
CA PRO A 387 -18.08 -16.69 -27.66
C PRO A 387 -17.37 -15.59 -28.45
N SER A 388 -17.05 -15.87 -29.73
CA SER A 388 -16.44 -14.88 -30.63
C SER A 388 -17.31 -13.63 -30.86
N SER A 389 -18.62 -13.74 -30.62
CA SER A 389 -19.54 -12.57 -30.62
C SER A 389 -19.21 -11.54 -29.53
N PHE A 390 -18.47 -11.93 -28.50
CA PHE A 390 -18.02 -11.08 -27.38
C PHE A 390 -16.50 -10.79 -27.41
N ASP A 391 -15.80 -11.07 -28.50
CA ASP A 391 -14.36 -10.82 -28.63
C ASP A 391 -13.95 -9.37 -28.35
N LYS A 392 -14.86 -8.41 -28.57
CA LYS A 392 -14.67 -6.99 -28.25
C LYS A 392 -14.67 -6.69 -26.75
N ASP A 393 -15.18 -7.62 -25.96
CA ASP A 393 -15.38 -7.45 -24.51
C ASP A 393 -14.29 -8.16 -23.70
N LYS A 394 -13.21 -8.66 -24.35
CA LYS A 394 -12.06 -9.30 -23.69
C LYS A 394 -11.22 -8.35 -22.81
N GLU A 395 -11.43 -7.05 -22.93
CA GLU A 395 -10.80 -6.03 -22.07
C GLU A 395 -11.44 -5.95 -20.66
N TYR A 396 -12.61 -6.59 -20.48
CA TYR A 396 -13.31 -6.63 -19.19
C TYR A 396 -12.90 -7.87 -18.40
N ASP A 397 -12.81 -7.74 -17.09
CA ASP A 397 -12.48 -8.84 -16.20
C ASP A 397 -13.61 -9.85 -16.11
N VAL A 398 -14.85 -9.34 -16.17
CA VAL A 398 -16.09 -10.14 -16.11
C VAL A 398 -17.07 -9.68 -17.18
N VAL A 399 -17.66 -10.63 -17.90
CA VAL A 399 -18.74 -10.36 -18.85
C VAL A 399 -19.99 -11.13 -18.42
N ILE A 400 -21.10 -10.41 -18.25
CA ILE A 400 -22.40 -10.96 -17.83
C ILE A 400 -23.38 -10.79 -18.99
N ALA A 401 -23.73 -11.90 -19.65
CA ALA A 401 -24.71 -11.93 -20.73
C ALA A 401 -26.07 -12.34 -20.14
N LEU A 402 -27.01 -11.37 -20.04
CA LEU A 402 -28.34 -11.59 -19.46
C LEU A 402 -29.21 -12.34 -20.41
N GLY A 403 -29.70 -13.52 -20.02
CA GLY A 403 -30.65 -14.35 -20.73
C GLY A 403 -32.09 -14.15 -20.28
N LYS A 404 -33.04 -14.90 -20.87
CA LYS A 404 -34.47 -14.84 -20.52
C LYS A 404 -34.79 -15.34 -19.11
N ASP A 405 -33.87 -16.04 -18.48
CA ASP A 405 -33.96 -16.54 -17.11
C ASP A 405 -33.52 -15.54 -16.04
N TYR A 406 -32.95 -14.39 -16.44
CA TYR A 406 -32.61 -13.32 -15.52
C TYR A 406 -33.89 -12.66 -14.99
N LYS A 407 -34.07 -12.73 -13.68
CA LYS A 407 -35.24 -12.16 -13.00
C LYS A 407 -34.93 -10.76 -12.50
N LYS A 408 -35.92 -9.86 -12.66
CA LYS A 408 -35.88 -8.54 -12.04
C LYS A 408 -35.85 -8.63 -10.54
N VAL A 409 -35.13 -7.70 -9.90
CA VAL A 409 -35.14 -7.56 -8.44
C VAL A 409 -36.58 -7.27 -7.99
N GLY A 410 -37.18 -8.17 -7.22
CA GLY A 410 -38.54 -8.03 -6.69
C GLY A 410 -39.57 -9.07 -7.17
N GLU A 411 -39.28 -9.89 -8.18
CA GLU A 411 -40.13 -11.02 -8.56
C GLU A 411 -39.77 -12.28 -7.77
N THR A 412 -40.27 -12.38 -6.53
CA THR A 412 -40.37 -13.66 -5.79
C THR A 412 -41.58 -14.45 -6.31
N LYS A 413 -41.39 -15.79 -6.46
CA LYS A 413 -42.48 -16.71 -6.73
C LYS A 413 -43.51 -16.69 -5.63
#